data_125d63b068c9dae83c9a00a5f9baa69b
#
_entry.id   125d63b068c9dae83c9a00a5f9baa69b
#
_cell.length_a   1.000
_cell.length_b   1.000
_cell.length_c   1.000
_cell.angle_alpha   90.00
_cell.angle_beta   90.00
_cell.angle_gamma   90.00
#
_symmetry.space_group_name_H-M   'P 1'
#
loop_
_entity.id
_entity.type
_entity.pdbx_description
1 polymer ?
#
loop_
_entity_poly.entity_id
_entity_poly.type
_entity_poly.pdbx_seq_one_letter_code
_entity_poly.pdbx_strand_id
1 'polypeptide(L)'
;MPGINMMPSGSTLQIPLDACTGFSAKAGNAKVELTWTDPKDKYATPEGDISDTGDQLVSEWDHTVLVRKTGSQPAGPNDGTVAVSSSVRNQYQSTPYTDTGLTNDTTYYYAVFAYNKDGVASEGAFTSATPMAGTPLGSLTEGTLIKILENGAPVEHLIVNQGLPSSMYDASCDGCWVLRKDIAESRAWDSSNSDYKNSDIQAYLNGSWLSRYSAGVLSQIKQVKIPYVNGTGSDGSVASGANGLSCKIFLLSGYEVGFSTSDNSSFPHDGAKLSYFSSGTSSAANNKRIANYNGSAAYWWLRSPDTNRIYHVWLVRSDGNCGSLNVYSHSYGVRPALVLPSTALVDQDLNLIES
;
A
#
# COMPACT_ATOMS: atom_id res chain seq x y z
N MET A 1 57.07 -14.56 -41.68
CA MET A 1 55.77 -15.15 -41.31
C MET A 1 55.87 -15.55 -39.84
N PRO A 2 55.16 -14.92 -38.90
CA PRO A 2 55.10 -15.40 -37.52
C PRO A 2 54.14 -16.60 -37.50
N GLY A 3 54.60 -17.69 -36.86
CA GLY A 3 53.91 -18.96 -36.80
C GLY A 3 52.57 -18.87 -36.09
N ILE A 4 51.56 -19.50 -36.73
CA ILE A 4 50.30 -19.80 -36.12
C ILE A 4 50.58 -20.81 -35.00
N ASN A 5 50.42 -20.40 -33.76
CA ASN A 5 50.38 -21.28 -32.61
C ASN A 5 49.12 -22.15 -32.73
N MET A 6 49.23 -23.34 -33.28
CA MET A 6 48.15 -24.32 -33.21
C MET A 6 47.95 -24.72 -31.76
N MET A 7 46.80 -24.41 -31.21
CA MET A 7 46.33 -24.95 -29.93
C MET A 7 46.25 -26.50 -30.04
N PRO A 8 46.48 -27.23 -28.92
CA PRO A 8 46.36 -28.68 -28.91
C PRO A 8 44.93 -29.08 -29.32
N SER A 9 44.80 -30.00 -30.25
CA SER A 9 43.54 -30.61 -30.67
C SER A 9 42.84 -31.26 -29.45
N GLY A 10 41.76 -30.66 -28.98
CA GLY A 10 40.91 -31.27 -27.95
C GLY A 10 40.24 -30.35 -26.93
N SER A 11 40.60 -29.07 -26.83
CA SER A 11 39.82 -28.13 -25.96
C SER A 11 38.95 -27.24 -26.85
N THR A 12 37.68 -27.54 -26.93
CA THR A 12 36.69 -26.57 -27.41
C THR A 12 36.73 -25.36 -26.47
N LEU A 13 36.90 -24.17 -27.03
CA LEU A 13 36.81 -22.91 -26.27
C LEU A 13 35.41 -22.82 -25.70
N GLN A 14 35.29 -23.02 -24.38
CA GLN A 14 33.98 -22.90 -23.70
C GLN A 14 33.68 -21.44 -23.45
N ILE A 15 32.78 -20.87 -24.23
CA ILE A 15 32.36 -19.46 -24.14
C ILE A 15 31.16 -19.36 -23.23
N PRO A 16 31.27 -18.74 -22.02
CA PRO A 16 30.13 -18.54 -21.16
C PRO A 16 29.19 -17.47 -21.74
N LEU A 17 27.93 -17.52 -21.37
CA LEU A 17 26.98 -16.44 -21.58
C LEU A 17 27.31 -15.24 -20.67
N ASP A 18 26.72 -14.09 -20.95
CA ASP A 18 26.74 -12.97 -19.99
C ASP A 18 25.96 -13.32 -18.73
N ALA A 19 26.21 -12.59 -17.65
CA ALA A 19 25.41 -12.69 -16.44
C ALA A 19 23.96 -12.24 -16.70
N CYS A 20 23.02 -12.81 -15.96
CA CYS A 20 21.64 -12.31 -15.94
C CYS A 20 21.60 -10.84 -15.49
N THR A 21 20.65 -10.07 -16.02
CA THR A 21 20.51 -8.65 -15.71
C THR A 21 19.20 -8.35 -14.98
N GLY A 22 19.09 -7.18 -14.34
CA GLY A 22 17.88 -6.77 -13.61
C GLY A 22 17.53 -7.69 -12.45
N PHE A 23 18.51 -8.41 -11.87
CA PHE A 23 18.27 -9.31 -10.76
C PHE A 23 17.89 -8.53 -9.50
N SER A 24 16.67 -8.74 -9.01
CA SER A 24 16.13 -8.08 -7.83
C SER A 24 15.40 -9.04 -6.91
N ALA A 25 15.34 -8.70 -5.62
CA ALA A 25 14.64 -9.46 -4.60
C ALA A 25 13.73 -8.53 -3.79
N LYS A 26 12.50 -8.97 -3.53
CA LYS A 26 11.54 -8.30 -2.66
C LYS A 26 11.13 -9.24 -1.52
N ALA A 27 11.42 -8.84 -0.28
CA ALA A 27 11.06 -9.59 0.91
C ALA A 27 9.55 -9.51 1.20
N GLY A 28 9.00 -10.60 1.75
CA GLY A 28 7.65 -10.69 2.28
C GLY A 28 7.61 -11.59 3.51
N ASN A 29 6.45 -11.86 4.06
CA ASN A 29 6.31 -12.75 5.21
C ASN A 29 6.63 -14.21 4.81
N ALA A 30 7.72 -14.74 5.37
CA ALA A 30 8.25 -16.08 5.11
C ALA A 30 8.50 -16.38 3.61
N LYS A 31 8.71 -15.35 2.78
CA LYS A 31 8.95 -15.46 1.33
C LYS A 31 9.86 -14.36 0.79
N VAL A 32 10.43 -14.61 -0.39
CA VAL A 32 11.11 -13.61 -1.22
C VAL A 32 10.62 -13.76 -2.67
N GLU A 33 10.27 -12.65 -3.32
CA GLU A 33 9.93 -12.56 -4.74
C GLU A 33 11.17 -12.11 -5.51
N LEU A 34 11.53 -12.83 -6.59
CA LEU A 34 12.75 -12.58 -7.36
C LEU A 34 12.44 -12.45 -8.84
N THR A 35 13.07 -11.46 -9.49
CA THR A 35 12.97 -11.24 -10.94
C THR A 35 14.35 -11.12 -11.55
N TRP A 36 14.52 -11.55 -12.81
CA TRP A 36 15.72 -11.35 -13.61
C TRP A 36 15.42 -11.45 -15.09
N THR A 37 16.36 -11.00 -15.90
CA THR A 37 16.35 -11.15 -17.36
C THR A 37 17.51 -12.09 -17.75
N ASP A 38 17.19 -13.16 -18.49
CA ASP A 38 18.19 -14.10 -18.99
C ASP A 38 19.03 -13.46 -20.10
N PRO A 39 20.30 -13.86 -20.25
CA PRO A 39 21.16 -13.33 -21.29
C PRO A 39 20.75 -13.82 -22.68
N LYS A 40 21.23 -13.11 -23.67
CA LYS A 40 21.16 -13.55 -25.07
C LYS A 40 22.19 -14.63 -25.38
N ASP A 41 22.00 -15.29 -26.51
CA ASP A 41 23.01 -16.17 -27.09
C ASP A 41 24.22 -15.35 -27.55
N LYS A 42 25.38 -16.02 -27.67
CA LYS A 42 26.62 -15.41 -28.20
C LYS A 42 26.94 -15.90 -29.59
N TYR A 43 27.41 -14.98 -30.40
CA TYR A 43 27.78 -15.20 -31.78
C TYR A 43 29.22 -14.73 -32.03
N ALA A 44 29.93 -15.39 -32.92
CA ALA A 44 31.21 -14.92 -33.44
C ALA A 44 31.01 -14.16 -34.75
N THR A 45 31.75 -13.08 -34.92
CA THR A 45 31.90 -12.38 -36.20
C THR A 45 32.96 -13.08 -37.05
N PRO A 46 33.05 -12.84 -38.39
CA PRO A 46 34.11 -13.39 -39.23
C PRO A 46 35.52 -13.00 -38.74
N GLU A 47 35.68 -11.90 -38.05
CA GLU A 47 36.92 -11.41 -37.45
C GLU A 47 37.27 -12.11 -36.12
N GLY A 48 36.30 -12.90 -35.56
CA GLY A 48 36.47 -13.64 -34.30
C GLY A 48 36.03 -12.92 -33.06
N ASP A 49 35.39 -11.73 -33.18
CA ASP A 49 34.82 -11.02 -32.04
C ASP A 49 33.57 -11.74 -31.57
N ILE A 50 33.35 -11.78 -30.22
CA ILE A 50 32.19 -12.39 -29.58
C ILE A 50 31.21 -11.34 -29.14
N SER A 51 29.94 -11.43 -29.57
CA SER A 51 28.89 -10.49 -29.19
C SER A 51 27.51 -11.16 -29.20
N ASP A 52 26.43 -10.37 -28.93
CA ASP A 52 25.02 -10.81 -28.99
C ASP A 52 24.50 -10.99 -30.42
N THR A 53 25.29 -10.62 -31.41
CA THR A 53 24.96 -10.70 -32.85
C THR A 53 26.19 -11.14 -33.63
N GLY A 54 26.00 -11.92 -34.68
CA GLY A 54 27.10 -12.42 -35.54
C GLY A 54 26.60 -13.52 -36.44
N ASP A 55 27.53 -14.04 -37.27
CA ASP A 55 27.18 -15.03 -38.30
C ASP A 55 27.22 -16.47 -37.78
N GLN A 56 27.96 -16.71 -36.71
CA GLN A 56 28.13 -18.06 -36.16
C GLN A 56 27.75 -18.10 -34.68
N LEU A 57 26.73 -18.91 -34.33
CA LEU A 57 26.35 -19.19 -32.95
C LEU A 57 27.46 -19.95 -32.23
N VAL A 58 27.98 -19.42 -31.12
CA VAL A 58 29.10 -19.98 -30.34
C VAL A 58 28.74 -20.30 -28.89
N SER A 59 27.65 -19.75 -28.36
CA SER A 59 27.15 -20.10 -27.03
C SER A 59 25.63 -19.86 -26.98
N GLU A 60 24.88 -20.95 -26.91
CA GLU A 60 23.42 -20.92 -26.90
C GLU A 60 22.90 -21.11 -25.45
N TRP A 61 21.98 -20.27 -25.01
CA TRP A 61 21.34 -20.40 -23.70
C TRP A 61 20.53 -21.70 -23.62
N ASP A 62 20.63 -22.40 -22.49
CA ASP A 62 19.92 -23.66 -22.23
C ASP A 62 18.92 -23.46 -21.05
N HIS A 63 19.41 -23.06 -19.89
CA HIS A 63 18.60 -22.84 -18.70
C HIS A 63 19.25 -21.85 -17.75
N THR A 64 18.47 -21.40 -16.75
CA THR A 64 18.95 -20.51 -15.68
C THR A 64 18.67 -21.14 -14.33
N VAL A 65 19.65 -21.10 -13.43
CA VAL A 65 19.58 -21.64 -12.07
C VAL A 65 19.67 -20.52 -11.06
N LEU A 66 18.71 -20.48 -10.12
CA LEU A 66 18.71 -19.62 -8.95
C LEU A 66 19.20 -20.42 -7.75
N VAL A 67 20.26 -19.95 -7.11
CA VAL A 67 20.83 -20.53 -5.88
C VAL A 67 20.54 -19.63 -4.70
N ARG A 68 20.14 -20.23 -3.58
CA ARG A 68 19.91 -19.58 -2.29
C ARG A 68 20.90 -20.07 -1.23
N LYS A 69 21.40 -19.14 -0.39
CA LYS A 69 22.28 -19.44 0.73
C LYS A 69 22.02 -18.50 1.90
N THR A 70 22.29 -18.93 3.12
CA THR A 70 22.32 -18.08 4.33
C THR A 70 23.75 -17.81 4.76
N GLY A 71 23.96 -16.71 5.48
CA GLY A 71 25.27 -16.36 6.08
C GLY A 71 26.23 -15.66 5.13
N SER A 72 26.25 -15.99 3.83
CA SER A 72 27.11 -15.33 2.85
C SER A 72 26.55 -15.48 1.43
N GLN A 73 27.06 -14.67 0.50
CA GLN A 73 26.75 -14.75 -0.92
C GLN A 73 27.24 -16.09 -1.48
N PRO A 74 26.44 -16.76 -2.38
CA PRO A 74 26.91 -17.93 -3.10
C PRO A 74 28.15 -17.62 -3.94
N ALA A 75 29.19 -18.45 -3.82
CA ALA A 75 30.43 -18.28 -4.59
C ALA A 75 30.35 -18.89 -6.01
N GLY A 76 29.29 -19.67 -6.28
CA GLY A 76 29.07 -20.32 -7.57
C GLY A 76 27.75 -21.10 -7.60
N PRO A 77 27.41 -21.70 -8.74
CA PRO A 77 26.10 -22.34 -8.93
C PRO A 77 25.86 -23.58 -8.06
N ASN A 78 26.90 -24.13 -7.44
CA ASN A 78 26.82 -25.28 -6.52
C ASN A 78 27.01 -24.88 -5.04
N ASP A 79 27.16 -23.59 -4.73
CA ASP A 79 27.39 -23.09 -3.37
C ASP A 79 26.09 -22.62 -2.73
N GLY A 80 25.21 -23.55 -2.39
CA GLY A 80 23.91 -23.29 -1.75
C GLY A 80 22.84 -24.27 -2.18
N THR A 81 21.59 -23.89 -1.93
CA THR A 81 20.41 -24.65 -2.34
C THR A 81 19.86 -24.10 -3.63
N VAL A 82 19.66 -24.95 -4.64
CA VAL A 82 18.96 -24.57 -5.86
C VAL A 82 17.48 -24.31 -5.51
N ALA A 83 17.06 -23.07 -5.64
CA ALA A 83 15.69 -22.66 -5.39
C ALA A 83 14.79 -22.93 -6.61
N VAL A 84 15.31 -22.69 -7.81
CA VAL A 84 14.64 -23.01 -9.07
C VAL A 84 15.66 -23.19 -10.21
N SER A 85 15.33 -24.06 -11.17
CA SER A 85 15.97 -24.16 -12.47
C SER A 85 14.90 -24.00 -13.54
N SER A 86 15.10 -23.08 -14.49
CA SER A 86 14.14 -22.77 -15.55
C SER A 86 14.77 -22.91 -16.92
N SER A 87 14.16 -23.70 -17.79
CA SER A 87 14.48 -23.83 -19.22
C SER A 87 13.56 -22.99 -20.12
N VAL A 88 12.78 -22.09 -19.55
CA VAL A 88 11.96 -21.11 -20.28
C VAL A 88 12.64 -19.74 -20.16
N ARG A 89 13.20 -19.23 -21.27
CA ARG A 89 13.93 -17.97 -21.29
C ARG A 89 13.03 -16.82 -20.84
N ASN A 90 13.53 -15.96 -19.93
CA ASN A 90 12.83 -14.80 -19.37
C ASN A 90 11.53 -15.14 -18.60
N GLN A 91 11.38 -16.39 -18.13
CA GLN A 91 10.19 -16.83 -17.38
C GLN A 91 9.89 -15.89 -16.20
N TYR A 92 10.92 -15.43 -15.51
CA TYR A 92 10.81 -14.63 -14.30
C TYR A 92 11.18 -13.15 -14.49
N GLN A 93 11.14 -12.66 -15.74
CA GLN A 93 11.41 -11.26 -16.03
C GLN A 93 10.29 -10.32 -15.57
N SER A 94 9.04 -10.68 -15.84
CA SER A 94 7.84 -9.88 -15.49
C SER A 94 6.94 -10.54 -14.44
N THR A 95 7.04 -11.87 -14.29
CA THR A 95 6.30 -12.62 -13.26
C THR A 95 7.33 -13.20 -12.29
N PRO A 96 7.40 -12.68 -11.03
CA PRO A 96 8.42 -13.09 -10.08
C PRO A 96 8.38 -14.58 -9.75
N TYR A 97 9.56 -15.19 -9.58
CA TYR A 97 9.68 -16.44 -8.83
C TYR A 97 9.46 -16.14 -7.33
N THR A 98 8.64 -16.92 -6.67
CA THR A 98 8.39 -16.78 -5.23
C THR A 98 9.05 -17.93 -4.47
N ASP A 99 10.10 -17.61 -3.73
CA ASP A 99 10.76 -18.53 -2.80
C ASP A 99 10.00 -18.47 -1.46
N THR A 100 9.44 -19.59 -1.01
CA THR A 100 8.56 -19.68 0.16
C THR A 100 9.11 -20.58 1.26
N GLY A 101 8.49 -20.57 2.45
CA GLY A 101 8.93 -21.37 3.60
C GLY A 101 10.22 -20.86 4.23
N LEU A 102 10.51 -19.58 4.06
CA LEU A 102 11.68 -18.92 4.60
C LEU A 102 11.45 -18.50 6.06
N THR A 103 12.53 -18.43 6.82
CA THR A 103 12.48 -17.93 8.21
C THR A 103 12.58 -16.41 8.19
N ASN A 104 11.59 -15.73 8.81
CA ASN A 104 11.66 -14.27 8.99
C ASN A 104 12.90 -13.88 9.82
N ASP A 105 13.37 -12.67 9.59
CA ASP A 105 14.56 -12.07 10.22
C ASP A 105 15.88 -12.80 9.91
N THR A 106 15.87 -13.72 8.92
CA THR A 106 17.05 -14.40 8.38
C THR A 106 17.38 -13.83 7.01
N THR A 107 18.60 -13.29 6.81
CA THR A 107 19.03 -12.81 5.51
C THR A 107 19.38 -13.99 4.59
N TYR A 108 18.70 -14.05 3.45
CA TYR A 108 18.98 -14.98 2.36
C TYR A 108 19.71 -14.25 1.25
N TYR A 109 20.81 -14.86 0.79
CA TYR A 109 21.60 -14.40 -0.34
C TYR A 109 21.26 -15.25 -1.55
N TYR A 110 21.06 -14.60 -2.68
CA TYR A 110 20.68 -15.24 -3.93
C TYR A 110 21.70 -14.95 -5.02
N ALA A 111 21.95 -15.95 -5.83
CA ALA A 111 22.74 -15.85 -7.05
C ALA A 111 22.01 -16.52 -8.21
N VAL A 112 21.98 -15.88 -9.36
CA VAL A 112 21.40 -16.45 -10.57
C VAL A 112 22.50 -16.66 -11.62
N PHE A 113 22.52 -17.84 -12.24
CA PHE A 113 23.50 -18.28 -13.22
C PHE A 113 22.79 -18.81 -14.46
N ALA A 114 23.11 -18.27 -15.62
CA ALA A 114 22.66 -18.82 -16.89
C ALA A 114 23.63 -19.91 -17.37
N TYR A 115 23.09 -21.00 -17.88
CA TYR A 115 23.87 -22.10 -18.50
C TYR A 115 23.68 -22.11 -20.01
N ASN A 116 24.77 -22.35 -20.72
CA ASN A 116 24.68 -22.64 -22.13
C ASN A 116 24.50 -24.17 -22.39
N LYS A 117 24.23 -24.57 -23.64
CA LYS A 117 24.04 -25.97 -24.02
C LYS A 117 25.29 -26.85 -23.82
N ASP A 118 26.46 -26.24 -23.67
CA ASP A 118 27.70 -26.95 -23.34
C ASP A 118 27.87 -27.17 -21.83
N GLY A 119 26.89 -26.73 -21.02
CA GLY A 119 26.91 -26.87 -19.56
C GLY A 119 27.82 -25.86 -18.86
N VAL A 120 28.21 -24.78 -19.54
CA VAL A 120 29.05 -23.73 -18.98
C VAL A 120 28.15 -22.66 -18.31
N ALA A 121 28.39 -22.39 -17.02
CA ALA A 121 27.69 -21.34 -16.28
C ALA A 121 28.28 -19.95 -16.61
N SER A 122 27.42 -18.96 -16.67
CA SER A 122 27.80 -17.55 -16.70
C SER A 122 28.43 -17.10 -15.38
N GLU A 123 28.94 -15.87 -15.32
CA GLU A 123 29.15 -15.18 -14.07
C GLU A 123 27.79 -15.00 -13.37
N GLY A 124 27.81 -14.98 -12.03
CA GLY A 124 26.59 -14.80 -11.21
C GLY A 124 26.13 -13.36 -11.18
N ALA A 125 24.83 -13.14 -11.22
CA ALA A 125 24.22 -11.92 -10.73
C ALA A 125 23.71 -12.18 -9.30
N PHE A 126 23.81 -11.17 -8.41
CA PHE A 126 23.64 -11.35 -6.97
C PHE A 126 22.67 -10.36 -6.36
N THR A 127 21.93 -10.82 -5.36
CA THR A 127 21.06 -9.97 -4.51
C THR A 127 20.87 -10.61 -3.13
N SER A 128 20.23 -9.92 -2.21
CA SER A 128 19.85 -10.49 -0.92
C SER A 128 18.52 -9.90 -0.43
N ALA A 129 17.83 -10.64 0.42
CA ALA A 129 16.62 -10.16 1.09
C ALA A 129 16.47 -10.83 2.45
N THR A 130 15.85 -10.11 3.39
CA THR A 130 15.50 -10.62 4.72
C THR A 130 13.98 -10.65 4.82
N PRO A 131 13.33 -11.83 4.73
CA PRO A 131 11.91 -11.97 5.00
C PRO A 131 11.52 -11.39 6.34
N MET A 132 10.34 -10.79 6.44
CA MET A 132 9.85 -10.21 7.69
C MET A 132 8.35 -10.40 7.83
N ALA A 133 7.89 -10.58 9.07
CA ALA A 133 6.48 -10.82 9.35
C ALA A 133 5.57 -9.62 9.05
N GLY A 134 6.16 -8.45 8.80
CA GLY A 134 5.45 -7.17 8.68
C GLY A 134 5.50 -6.38 9.99
N THR A 135 5.17 -5.09 9.89
CA THR A 135 5.12 -4.16 11.03
C THR A 135 3.68 -3.99 11.50
N PRO A 136 3.36 -4.22 12.79
CA PRO A 136 2.02 -4.00 13.31
C PRO A 136 1.62 -2.52 13.20
N LEU A 137 0.39 -2.23 12.77
CA LEU A 137 -0.12 -0.87 12.64
C LEU A 137 -0.06 -0.09 13.96
N GLY A 138 -0.29 -0.76 15.10
CA GLY A 138 -0.24 -0.14 16.42
C GLY A 138 1.15 0.33 16.86
N SER A 139 2.23 -0.07 16.16
CA SER A 139 3.59 0.41 16.40
C SER A 139 3.97 1.63 15.57
N LEU A 140 3.12 2.01 14.59
CA LEU A 140 3.35 3.18 13.75
C LEU A 140 2.79 4.44 14.41
N THR A 141 3.45 5.57 14.18
CA THR A 141 3.02 6.87 14.72
C THR A 141 1.94 7.51 13.85
N GLU A 142 1.13 8.37 14.47
CA GLU A 142 0.18 9.21 13.73
C GLU A 142 0.92 10.13 12.75
N GLY A 143 0.34 10.31 11.59
CA GLY A 143 0.97 10.99 10.46
C GLY A 143 1.65 10.05 9.47
N THR A 144 1.88 8.79 9.83
CA THR A 144 2.40 7.79 8.89
C THR A 144 1.37 7.50 7.79
N LEU A 145 1.84 7.43 6.55
CA LEU A 145 1.03 7.02 5.41
C LEU A 145 1.20 5.51 5.18
N ILE A 146 0.10 4.79 5.23
CA ILE A 146 0.02 3.39 4.82
C ILE A 146 -0.73 3.28 3.51
N LYS A 147 -0.60 2.16 2.81
CA LYS A 147 -1.29 1.89 1.55
C LYS A 147 -2.28 0.74 1.71
N ILE A 148 -3.52 0.99 1.31
CA ILE A 148 -4.59 -0.02 1.27
C ILE A 148 -4.99 -0.19 -0.20
N LEU A 149 -5.19 -1.42 -0.64
CA LEU A 149 -5.64 -1.66 -2.01
C LEU A 149 -7.12 -1.26 -2.17
N GLU A 150 -7.37 -0.29 -3.07
CA GLU A 150 -8.70 0.07 -3.56
C GLU A 150 -8.76 -0.23 -5.07
N ASN A 151 -9.70 -1.05 -5.52
CA ASN A 151 -9.80 -1.48 -6.92
C ASN A 151 -8.50 -2.07 -7.49
N GLY A 152 -7.74 -2.77 -6.65
CA GLY A 152 -6.46 -3.38 -7.02
C GLY A 152 -5.26 -2.42 -7.07
N ALA A 153 -5.44 -1.14 -6.76
CA ALA A 153 -4.37 -0.15 -6.73
C ALA A 153 -4.05 0.30 -5.29
N PRO A 154 -2.77 0.54 -4.93
CA PRO A 154 -2.39 1.03 -3.62
C PRO A 154 -2.83 2.50 -3.45
N VAL A 155 -3.61 2.77 -2.41
CA VAL A 155 -4.11 4.10 -2.06
C VAL A 155 -3.60 4.49 -0.69
N GLU A 156 -3.02 5.69 -0.57
CA GLU A 156 -2.47 6.21 0.68
C GLU A 156 -3.57 6.58 1.68
N HIS A 157 -3.40 6.10 2.91
CA HIS A 157 -4.22 6.40 4.07
C HIS A 157 -3.34 6.89 5.20
N LEU A 158 -3.77 7.95 5.85
CA LEU A 158 -3.07 8.61 6.95
C LEU A 158 -3.50 7.99 8.27
N ILE A 159 -2.57 7.53 9.10
CA ILE A 159 -2.86 7.16 10.49
C ILE A 159 -3.19 8.43 11.26
N VAL A 160 -4.42 8.53 11.77
CA VAL A 160 -4.93 9.73 12.46
C VAL A 160 -5.16 9.53 13.95
N ASN A 161 -5.20 8.29 14.43
CA ASN A 161 -5.28 7.93 15.85
C ASN A 161 -4.89 6.49 16.11
N GLN A 162 -4.31 6.25 17.27
CA GLN A 162 -4.06 4.90 17.79
C GLN A 162 -4.94 4.68 19.03
N GLY A 163 -5.56 3.50 19.10
CA GLY A 163 -6.41 3.13 20.21
C GLY A 163 -7.79 3.80 20.21
N LEU A 164 -8.45 3.78 21.34
CA LEU A 164 -9.77 4.37 21.56
C LEU A 164 -9.64 5.89 21.72
N PRO A 165 -10.31 6.74 20.91
CA PRO A 165 -10.12 8.19 20.98
C PRO A 165 -10.57 8.81 22.31
N SER A 166 -11.64 8.29 22.92
CA SER A 166 -12.12 8.68 24.24
C SER A 166 -13.20 7.70 24.76
N SER A 167 -13.65 7.86 26.01
CA SER A 167 -14.75 7.08 26.58
C SER A 167 -16.11 7.29 25.91
N MET A 168 -16.23 8.28 25.02
CA MET A 168 -17.43 8.54 24.20
C MET A 168 -17.63 7.44 23.13
N TYR A 169 -16.56 6.72 22.74
CA TYR A 169 -16.62 5.70 21.70
C TYR A 169 -16.90 4.32 22.28
N ASP A 170 -17.57 3.49 21.49
CA ASP A 170 -17.70 2.06 21.80
C ASP A 170 -16.34 1.37 21.70
N ALA A 171 -16.12 0.31 22.49
CA ALA A 171 -14.87 -0.43 22.49
C ALA A 171 -14.52 -1.03 21.10
N SER A 172 -15.48 -1.19 20.20
CA SER A 172 -15.25 -1.60 18.82
C SER A 172 -14.35 -0.61 18.06
N CYS A 173 -14.28 0.64 18.49
CA CYS A 173 -13.46 1.71 17.91
C CYS A 173 -11.98 1.65 18.33
N ASP A 174 -11.60 0.77 19.27
CA ASP A 174 -10.20 0.58 19.64
C ASP A 174 -9.42 -0.08 18.50
N GLY A 175 -8.40 0.62 17.99
CA GLY A 175 -7.61 0.18 16.84
C GLY A 175 -6.83 1.32 16.19
N CYS A 176 -6.27 1.05 15.02
CA CYS A 176 -5.59 2.05 14.20
C CYS A 176 -6.62 2.75 13.28
N TRP A 177 -6.83 4.04 13.52
CA TRP A 177 -7.72 4.88 12.72
C TRP A 177 -6.99 5.43 11.53
N VAL A 178 -7.50 5.17 10.34
CA VAL A 178 -6.89 5.66 9.10
C VAL A 178 -7.90 6.48 8.29
N LEU A 179 -7.41 7.59 7.75
CA LEU A 179 -8.16 8.50 6.90
C LEU A 179 -7.54 8.48 5.51
N ARG A 180 -8.34 8.29 4.46
CA ARG A 180 -7.83 8.40 3.09
C ARG A 180 -7.10 9.73 2.92
N LYS A 181 -5.86 9.72 2.40
CA LYS A 181 -5.02 10.93 2.30
C LYS A 181 -5.67 11.99 1.44
N ASP A 182 -6.08 11.60 0.25
CA ASP A 182 -6.71 12.48 -0.73
C ASP A 182 -8.20 12.17 -0.90
N ILE A 183 -8.94 13.15 -1.41
CA ILE A 183 -10.34 13.02 -1.73
C ILE A 183 -10.51 11.99 -2.86
N ALA A 184 -11.42 11.05 -2.68
CA ALA A 184 -11.63 9.97 -3.64
C ALA A 184 -12.48 10.41 -4.84
N GLU A 185 -13.54 11.14 -4.55
CA GLU A 185 -14.54 11.57 -5.53
C GLU A 185 -15.32 12.76 -4.97
N SER A 186 -16.15 13.35 -5.79
CA SER A 186 -17.07 14.43 -5.42
C SER A 186 -18.51 13.94 -5.52
N ARG A 187 -19.31 14.16 -4.45
CA ARG A 187 -20.70 13.73 -4.40
C ARG A 187 -21.53 14.62 -3.45
N ALA A 188 -22.85 14.70 -3.67
CA ALA A 188 -23.78 15.27 -2.70
C ALA A 188 -23.75 14.42 -1.40
N TRP A 189 -23.95 15.07 -0.26
CA TRP A 189 -23.96 14.38 1.01
C TRP A 189 -25.27 13.62 1.24
N ASP A 190 -26.39 14.26 0.95
CA ASP A 190 -27.73 13.68 1.02
C ASP A 190 -28.67 14.42 0.07
N SER A 191 -29.83 13.83 -0.24
CA SER A 191 -30.86 14.42 -1.09
C SER A 191 -31.92 15.23 -0.33
N SER A 192 -31.96 15.14 1.02
CA SER A 192 -33.07 15.66 1.82
C SER A 192 -32.69 16.46 3.05
N ASN A 193 -31.81 15.94 3.95
CA ASN A 193 -31.54 16.56 5.24
C ASN A 193 -30.17 16.16 5.80
N SER A 194 -29.84 16.61 7.02
CA SER A 194 -28.53 16.38 7.66
C SER A 194 -28.50 15.21 8.66
N ASP A 195 -29.41 14.24 8.55
CA ASP A 195 -29.39 13.01 9.37
C ASP A 195 -28.37 12.02 8.81
N TYR A 196 -27.18 11.96 9.42
CA TYR A 196 -26.06 11.14 8.93
C TYR A 196 -26.36 9.65 8.86
N LYS A 197 -27.06 9.12 9.83
CA LYS A 197 -27.41 7.70 9.91
C LYS A 197 -28.20 7.22 8.69
N ASN A 198 -29.11 8.05 8.21
CA ASN A 198 -30.01 7.74 7.11
C ASN A 198 -29.58 8.41 5.78
N SER A 199 -28.42 9.07 5.74
CA SER A 199 -27.95 9.81 4.57
C SER A 199 -27.53 8.93 3.40
N ASP A 200 -27.67 9.47 2.19
CA ASP A 200 -27.21 8.85 0.95
C ASP A 200 -25.70 8.54 1.00
N ILE A 201 -24.89 9.43 1.61
CA ILE A 201 -23.44 9.23 1.69
C ILE A 201 -23.09 8.10 2.65
N GLN A 202 -23.78 7.94 3.78
CA GLN A 202 -23.55 6.85 4.72
C GLN A 202 -23.97 5.50 4.11
N ALA A 203 -25.12 5.46 3.44
CA ALA A 203 -25.57 4.27 2.70
C ALA A 203 -24.58 3.88 1.60
N TYR A 204 -24.04 4.87 0.87
CA TYR A 204 -23.03 4.65 -0.14
C TYR A 204 -21.72 4.07 0.44
N LEU A 205 -21.20 4.68 1.52
CA LEU A 205 -19.94 4.25 2.15
C LEU A 205 -20.00 2.82 2.71
N ASN A 206 -21.16 2.39 3.21
CA ASN A 206 -21.35 1.05 3.75
C ASN A 206 -22.09 0.09 2.80
N GLY A 207 -22.30 0.50 1.58
CA GLY A 207 -22.86 -0.28 0.47
C GLY A 207 -21.85 -0.44 -0.65
N SER A 208 -22.06 0.27 -1.76
CA SER A 208 -21.24 0.12 -2.98
C SER A 208 -19.78 0.55 -2.83
N TRP A 209 -19.43 1.40 -1.87
CA TRP A 209 -18.03 1.74 -1.58
C TRP A 209 -17.21 0.51 -1.18
N LEU A 210 -17.79 -0.43 -0.44
CA LEU A 210 -17.09 -1.61 0.07
C LEU A 210 -16.57 -2.51 -1.05
N SER A 211 -17.16 -2.48 -2.24
CA SER A 211 -16.69 -3.24 -3.40
C SER A 211 -15.32 -2.81 -3.94
N ARG A 212 -14.78 -1.67 -3.47
CA ARG A 212 -13.42 -1.22 -3.78
C ARG A 212 -12.34 -2.09 -3.13
N TYR A 213 -12.70 -2.81 -2.06
CA TYR A 213 -11.76 -3.62 -1.28
C TYR A 213 -11.89 -5.09 -1.62
N SER A 214 -10.77 -5.81 -1.61
CA SER A 214 -10.75 -7.27 -1.67
C SER A 214 -11.40 -7.89 -0.41
N ALA A 215 -11.73 -9.17 -0.46
CA ALA A 215 -12.25 -9.90 0.71
C ALA A 215 -11.23 -9.89 1.87
N GLY A 216 -9.92 -9.99 1.56
CA GLY A 216 -8.85 -9.95 2.55
C GLY A 216 -8.76 -8.59 3.28
N VAL A 217 -8.85 -7.47 2.55
CA VAL A 217 -8.91 -6.13 3.16
C VAL A 217 -10.19 -5.95 3.95
N LEU A 218 -11.37 -6.31 3.39
CA LEU A 218 -12.67 -6.17 4.06
C LEU A 218 -12.77 -6.94 5.38
N SER A 219 -12.10 -8.10 5.49
CA SER A 219 -12.05 -8.89 6.70
C SER A 219 -11.34 -8.18 7.85
N GLN A 220 -10.36 -7.33 7.53
CA GLN A 220 -9.59 -6.56 8.49
C GLN A 220 -10.25 -5.24 8.89
N ILE A 221 -11.12 -4.65 8.05
CA ILE A 221 -11.84 -3.44 8.40
C ILE A 221 -12.84 -3.73 9.51
N LYS A 222 -12.62 -3.12 10.68
CA LYS A 222 -13.48 -3.34 11.85
C LYS A 222 -14.89 -2.79 11.61
N GLN A 223 -15.88 -3.52 12.11
CA GLN A 223 -17.22 -2.98 12.32
C GLN A 223 -17.19 -2.19 13.61
N VAL A 224 -17.35 -0.86 13.54
CA VAL A 224 -17.26 0.05 14.69
C VAL A 224 -18.58 0.72 15.00
N LYS A 225 -18.71 1.25 16.22
CA LYS A 225 -19.85 2.11 16.63
C LYS A 225 -19.33 3.49 16.98
N ILE A 226 -19.41 4.42 16.02
CA ILE A 226 -18.91 5.80 16.16
C ILE A 226 -19.97 6.73 16.75
N PRO A 227 -19.58 7.77 17.53
CA PRO A 227 -20.50 8.81 17.92
C PRO A 227 -21.05 9.58 16.70
N TYR A 228 -22.31 9.96 16.75
CA TYR A 228 -22.96 10.72 15.68
C TYR A 228 -24.18 11.47 16.23
N VAL A 229 -24.68 12.45 15.49
CA VAL A 229 -25.98 13.08 15.79
C VAL A 229 -27.09 12.22 15.21
N ASN A 230 -27.95 11.69 16.07
CA ASN A 230 -29.13 10.91 15.68
C ASN A 230 -30.28 11.88 15.42
N GLY A 231 -30.66 12.03 14.16
CA GLY A 231 -31.56 13.05 13.63
C GLY A 231 -30.83 14.16 12.91
N THR A 232 -31.54 15.25 12.58
CA THR A 232 -30.96 16.42 11.90
C THR A 232 -30.18 17.31 12.86
N GLY A 233 -29.44 18.30 12.34
CA GLY A 233 -28.69 19.23 13.19
C GLY A 233 -29.54 20.00 14.18
N SER A 234 -30.76 20.39 13.82
CA SER A 234 -31.62 21.25 14.67
C SER A 234 -32.41 20.52 15.76
N ASP A 235 -32.65 19.22 15.58
CA ASP A 235 -33.48 18.39 16.47
C ASP A 235 -32.82 17.11 16.95
N GLY A 236 -31.62 16.81 16.41
CA GLY A 236 -30.87 15.62 16.74
C GLY A 236 -30.14 15.71 18.08
N SER A 237 -29.83 14.57 18.65
CA SER A 237 -29.01 14.41 19.84
C SER A 237 -27.82 13.48 19.57
N VAL A 238 -26.71 13.70 20.32
CA VAL A 238 -25.53 12.85 20.15
C VAL A 238 -25.78 11.46 20.74
N ALA A 239 -25.70 10.44 19.89
CA ALA A 239 -25.66 9.05 20.28
C ALA A 239 -24.19 8.57 20.31
N SER A 240 -23.79 7.86 21.36
CA SER A 240 -22.41 7.48 21.62
C SER A 240 -22.30 6.14 22.34
N GLY A 241 -21.07 5.61 22.50
CA GLY A 241 -20.82 4.32 23.12
C GLY A 241 -21.60 3.20 22.43
N ALA A 242 -22.31 2.38 23.20
CA ALA A 242 -23.11 1.26 22.69
C ALA A 242 -24.24 1.70 21.73
N ASN A 243 -24.69 2.96 21.83
CA ASN A 243 -25.70 3.56 20.95
C ASN A 243 -25.10 4.25 19.71
N GLY A 244 -23.79 4.21 19.53
CA GLY A 244 -23.10 4.76 18.37
C GLY A 244 -23.56 4.14 17.04
N LEU A 245 -23.34 4.85 15.94
CA LEU A 245 -23.65 4.37 14.59
C LEU A 245 -22.73 3.22 14.19
N SER A 246 -23.34 2.06 13.92
CA SER A 246 -22.60 0.86 13.46
C SER A 246 -22.25 0.99 11.98
N CYS A 247 -20.95 1.00 11.65
CA CYS A 247 -20.46 1.13 10.29
C CYS A 247 -19.03 0.57 10.15
N LYS A 248 -18.59 0.33 8.91
CA LYS A 248 -17.19 0.01 8.56
C LYS A 248 -16.44 1.22 8.06
N ILE A 249 -17.07 2.00 7.19
CA ILE A 249 -16.51 3.20 6.55
C ILE A 249 -17.35 4.39 6.96
N PHE A 250 -16.71 5.51 7.29
CA PHE A 250 -17.40 6.70 7.80
C PHE A 250 -16.66 7.99 7.43
N LEU A 251 -17.36 9.11 7.48
CA LEU A 251 -16.76 10.45 7.47
C LEU A 251 -16.35 10.83 8.90
N LEU A 252 -15.25 11.57 9.03
CA LEU A 252 -14.86 12.14 10.32
C LEU A 252 -15.83 13.24 10.76
N SER A 253 -15.96 13.45 12.07
CA SER A 253 -16.71 14.58 12.64
C SER A 253 -15.86 15.86 12.72
N GLY A 254 -16.51 16.99 12.97
CA GLY A 254 -15.82 18.25 13.22
C GLY A 254 -14.88 18.19 14.42
N TYR A 255 -15.31 17.57 15.52
CA TYR A 255 -14.47 17.37 16.69
C TYR A 255 -13.27 16.46 16.43
N GLU A 256 -13.45 15.38 15.66
CA GLU A 256 -12.37 14.45 15.32
C GLU A 256 -11.25 15.14 14.55
N VAL A 257 -11.58 16.10 13.68
CA VAL A 257 -10.58 16.88 12.95
C VAL A 257 -10.10 18.13 13.69
N GLY A 258 -10.50 18.31 14.96
CA GLY A 258 -10.00 19.35 15.84
C GLY A 258 -10.79 20.67 15.82
N PHE A 259 -11.96 20.72 15.21
CA PHE A 259 -12.92 21.81 15.39
C PHE A 259 -13.74 21.60 16.66
N SER A 260 -14.36 22.66 17.16
CA SER A 260 -15.15 22.63 18.37
C SER A 260 -16.19 23.78 18.42
N THR A 261 -17.00 23.84 19.46
CA THR A 261 -17.90 24.94 19.70
C THR A 261 -17.18 26.29 19.89
N SER A 262 -15.88 26.28 20.20
CA SER A 262 -15.05 27.50 20.24
C SER A 262 -14.79 28.09 18.85
N ASP A 263 -14.77 27.24 17.82
CA ASP A 263 -14.59 27.67 16.43
C ASP A 263 -15.91 28.11 15.81
N ASN A 264 -16.99 27.40 16.15
CA ASN A 264 -18.37 27.77 15.81
C ASN A 264 -19.34 27.06 16.78
N SER A 265 -20.25 27.84 17.42
CA SER A 265 -21.21 27.33 18.41
C SER A 265 -22.19 26.28 17.85
N SER A 266 -22.30 26.16 16.54
CA SER A 266 -23.17 25.18 15.85
C SER A 266 -22.50 23.83 15.61
N PHE A 267 -21.27 23.58 16.08
CA PHE A 267 -20.70 22.23 16.06
C PHE A 267 -21.34 21.34 17.11
N PRO A 268 -21.88 20.17 16.74
CA PRO A 268 -22.31 19.18 17.74
C PRO A 268 -21.08 18.52 18.36
N HIS A 269 -21.15 18.11 19.61
CA HIS A 269 -20.09 17.37 20.28
C HIS A 269 -20.19 15.87 19.93
N ASP A 270 -20.06 15.54 18.66
CA ASP A 270 -20.26 14.21 18.08
C ASP A 270 -18.96 13.42 17.84
N GLY A 271 -17.93 13.72 18.62
CA GLY A 271 -16.63 13.03 18.56
C GLY A 271 -15.62 13.64 19.53
N ALA A 272 -14.44 13.03 19.58
CA ALA A 272 -13.27 13.54 20.28
C ALA A 272 -12.14 13.77 19.29
N LYS A 273 -11.31 14.80 19.51
CA LYS A 273 -10.19 15.14 18.64
C LYS A 273 -9.23 13.95 18.52
N LEU A 274 -8.99 13.49 17.29
CA LEU A 274 -8.00 12.46 17.01
C LEU A 274 -6.58 13.01 17.16
N SER A 275 -5.65 12.18 17.60
CA SER A 275 -4.31 12.59 18.03
C SER A 275 -3.49 13.29 16.93
N TYR A 276 -3.67 12.93 15.67
CA TYR A 276 -3.00 13.59 14.54
C TYR A 276 -3.39 15.07 14.39
N PHE A 277 -4.66 15.44 14.66
CA PHE A 277 -5.16 16.78 14.41
C PHE A 277 -4.84 17.74 15.56
N SER A 278 -4.70 19.02 15.21
CA SER A 278 -4.56 20.12 16.18
C SER A 278 -5.89 20.87 16.33
N SER A 279 -6.15 21.40 17.53
CA SER A 279 -7.39 22.14 17.81
C SER A 279 -7.37 23.53 17.15
N GLY A 280 -8.57 24.05 16.85
CA GLY A 280 -8.79 25.41 16.36
C GLY A 280 -8.44 25.61 14.88
N THR A 281 -8.32 26.88 14.48
CA THR A 281 -8.22 27.33 13.08
C THR A 281 -6.90 28.02 12.75
N SER A 282 -5.83 27.77 13.53
CA SER A 282 -4.49 28.26 13.20
C SER A 282 -4.01 27.66 11.86
N SER A 283 -3.09 28.33 11.17
CA SER A 283 -2.52 27.83 9.92
C SER A 283 -1.94 26.42 10.07
N ALA A 284 -1.26 26.13 11.19
CA ALA A 284 -0.71 24.81 11.48
C ALA A 284 -1.79 23.74 11.65
N ALA A 285 -2.91 24.08 12.31
CA ALA A 285 -4.06 23.18 12.45
C ALA A 285 -4.77 22.98 11.11
N ASN A 286 -4.99 24.05 10.35
CA ASN A 286 -5.63 23.99 9.04
C ASN A 286 -4.84 23.13 8.05
N ASN A 287 -3.52 23.28 8.00
CA ASN A 287 -2.66 22.48 7.10
C ASN A 287 -2.80 20.97 7.29
N LYS A 288 -3.10 20.51 8.51
CA LYS A 288 -3.34 19.07 8.77
C LYS A 288 -4.66 18.55 8.19
N ARG A 289 -5.60 19.43 7.88
CA ARG A 289 -6.94 19.08 7.35
C ARG A 289 -7.04 19.20 5.85
N ILE A 290 -6.15 19.97 5.19
CA ILE A 290 -6.15 20.12 3.73
C ILE A 290 -6.06 18.75 3.06
N ALA A 291 -6.89 18.54 2.05
CA ALA A 291 -6.86 17.36 1.20
C ALA A 291 -7.01 17.76 -0.26
N ASN A 292 -6.41 16.97 -1.16
CA ASN A 292 -6.44 17.25 -2.58
C ASN A 292 -7.51 16.41 -3.29
N TYR A 293 -8.05 16.98 -4.34
CA TYR A 293 -8.82 16.29 -5.37
C TYR A 293 -8.23 16.63 -6.73
N ASN A 294 -7.82 15.62 -7.50
CA ASN A 294 -7.13 15.80 -8.79
C ASN A 294 -5.91 16.76 -8.70
N GLY A 295 -5.13 16.62 -7.62
CA GLY A 295 -3.89 17.39 -7.42
C GLY A 295 -4.07 18.80 -6.83
N SER A 296 -5.29 19.26 -6.56
CA SER A 296 -5.57 20.58 -6.00
C SER A 296 -6.33 20.48 -4.69
N ALA A 297 -6.03 21.37 -3.74
CA ALA A 297 -6.75 21.44 -2.47
C ALA A 297 -8.25 21.69 -2.70
N ALA A 298 -9.09 20.88 -2.09
CA ALA A 298 -10.53 20.92 -2.32
C ALA A 298 -11.32 20.75 -1.01
N TYR A 299 -12.61 21.06 -1.08
CA TYR A 299 -13.54 20.92 0.04
C TYR A 299 -13.90 19.44 0.21
N TRP A 300 -14.04 18.98 1.47
CA TRP A 300 -14.48 17.63 1.76
C TRP A 300 -15.44 17.56 2.96
N TRP A 301 -16.41 16.65 2.85
CA TRP A 301 -17.50 16.51 3.80
C TRP A 301 -17.06 15.92 5.14
N LEU A 302 -17.65 16.44 6.21
CA LEU A 302 -17.67 15.84 7.55
C LEU A 302 -19.04 15.19 7.80
N ARG A 303 -19.15 14.34 8.86
CA ARG A 303 -20.45 13.76 9.24
C ARG A 303 -21.28 14.68 10.14
N SER A 304 -20.67 15.68 10.76
CA SER A 304 -21.34 16.57 11.72
C SER A 304 -22.36 17.46 11.06
N PRO A 305 -23.65 17.43 11.47
CA PRO A 305 -24.63 18.41 11.00
C PRO A 305 -24.37 19.77 11.65
N ASP A 306 -24.86 20.85 11.03
CA ASP A 306 -24.93 22.18 11.65
C ASP A 306 -26.15 22.25 12.59
N THR A 307 -25.94 22.42 13.89
CA THR A 307 -27.02 22.34 14.88
C THR A 307 -28.08 23.44 14.75
N ASN A 308 -27.84 24.46 13.93
CA ASN A 308 -28.79 25.53 13.67
C ASN A 308 -29.55 25.37 12.33
N ARG A 309 -29.25 24.33 11.53
CA ARG A 309 -29.78 24.22 10.16
C ARG A 309 -30.05 22.76 9.77
N ILE A 310 -31.27 22.41 9.49
CA ILE A 310 -31.72 21.04 9.18
C ILE A 310 -31.16 20.48 7.87
N TYR A 311 -30.68 21.34 6.95
CA TYR A 311 -30.17 20.95 5.64
C TYR A 311 -28.65 21.16 5.49
N HIS A 312 -27.93 21.53 6.55
CA HIS A 312 -26.52 21.85 6.48
C HIS A 312 -25.68 20.86 7.28
N VAL A 313 -24.52 20.52 6.70
CA VAL A 313 -23.46 19.76 7.38
C VAL A 313 -22.15 20.51 7.30
N TRP A 314 -21.27 20.23 8.25
CA TRP A 314 -19.94 20.77 8.27
C TRP A 314 -19.05 20.09 7.22
N LEU A 315 -18.07 20.83 6.74
CA LEU A 315 -17.03 20.40 5.83
C LEU A 315 -15.71 21.11 6.16
N VAL A 316 -14.62 20.56 5.65
CA VAL A 316 -13.32 21.22 5.60
C VAL A 316 -13.16 21.89 4.24
N ARG A 317 -12.77 23.17 4.23
CA ARG A 317 -12.49 23.96 3.03
C ARG A 317 -11.11 23.63 2.45
N SER A 318 -10.82 24.12 1.27
CA SER A 318 -9.52 23.98 0.59
C SER A 318 -8.35 24.61 1.35
N ASP A 319 -8.61 25.58 2.23
CA ASP A 319 -7.64 26.21 3.14
C ASP A 319 -7.53 25.49 4.50
N GLY A 320 -8.25 24.39 4.70
CA GLY A 320 -8.28 23.61 5.93
C GLY A 320 -9.19 24.18 7.03
N ASN A 321 -9.87 25.30 6.77
CA ASN A 321 -10.84 25.88 7.71
C ASN A 321 -12.20 25.18 7.62
N CYS A 322 -13.08 25.41 8.58
CA CYS A 322 -14.44 24.85 8.56
C CYS A 322 -15.39 25.67 7.65
N GLY A 323 -16.39 24.98 7.13
CA GLY A 323 -17.54 25.56 6.45
C GLY A 323 -18.77 24.73 6.72
N SER A 324 -19.95 25.34 6.59
CA SER A 324 -21.25 24.66 6.71
C SER A 324 -22.06 24.94 5.45
N LEU A 325 -22.42 23.88 4.74
CA LEU A 325 -23.10 23.98 3.45
C LEU A 325 -24.27 22.99 3.34
N ASN A 326 -25.16 23.29 2.40
CA ASN A 326 -26.36 22.51 2.15
C ASN A 326 -25.99 21.13 1.56
N VAL A 327 -26.61 20.07 2.09
CA VAL A 327 -26.32 18.66 1.79
C VAL A 327 -26.56 18.24 0.34
N TYR A 328 -27.50 18.90 -0.37
CA TYR A 328 -27.92 18.53 -1.73
C TYR A 328 -27.51 19.52 -2.82
N SER A 329 -27.09 20.74 -2.46
CA SER A 329 -26.86 21.79 -3.47
C SER A 329 -25.57 21.65 -4.26
N HIS A 330 -24.59 20.91 -3.74
CA HIS A 330 -23.27 20.74 -4.38
C HIS A 330 -22.66 19.40 -4.02
N SER A 331 -21.83 18.90 -4.93
CA SER A 331 -20.98 17.74 -4.70
C SER A 331 -19.62 18.20 -4.19
N TYR A 332 -19.27 17.78 -2.97
CA TYR A 332 -17.93 18.01 -2.41
C TYR A 332 -17.22 16.68 -2.13
N GLY A 333 -15.98 16.76 -1.71
CA GLY A 333 -15.10 15.63 -1.57
C GLY A 333 -15.55 14.57 -0.57
N VAL A 334 -15.50 13.32 -0.97
CA VAL A 334 -15.64 12.15 -0.12
C VAL A 334 -14.24 11.72 0.30
N ARG A 335 -13.95 11.85 1.59
CA ARG A 335 -12.67 11.48 2.22
C ARG A 335 -12.95 10.56 3.41
N PRO A 336 -13.11 9.25 3.17
CA PRO A 336 -13.55 8.33 4.20
C PRO A 336 -12.44 7.93 5.15
N ALA A 337 -12.86 7.54 6.36
CA ALA A 337 -12.06 6.92 7.39
C ALA A 337 -12.55 5.51 7.69
N LEU A 338 -11.67 4.69 8.25
CA LEU A 338 -11.96 3.34 8.73
C LEU A 338 -11.03 3.00 9.91
N VAL A 339 -11.34 1.92 10.62
CA VAL A 339 -10.52 1.41 11.73
C VAL A 339 -10.04 0.01 11.40
N LEU A 340 -8.73 -0.20 11.55
CA LEU A 340 -8.07 -1.49 11.43
C LEU A 340 -7.62 -2.00 12.81
N PRO A 341 -7.48 -3.31 13.03
CA PRO A 341 -6.83 -3.83 14.23
C PRO A 341 -5.42 -3.26 14.37
N SER A 342 -5.01 -2.91 15.59
CA SER A 342 -3.61 -2.50 15.88
C SER A 342 -2.60 -3.62 15.56
N THR A 343 -3.06 -4.87 15.51
CA THR A 343 -2.27 -6.05 15.15
C THR A 343 -2.20 -6.32 13.63
N ALA A 344 -2.99 -5.61 12.80
CA ALA A 344 -2.89 -5.72 11.35
C ALA A 344 -1.48 -5.28 10.91
N LEU A 345 -0.95 -5.94 9.88
CA LEU A 345 0.44 -5.80 9.48
C LEU A 345 0.57 -5.01 8.18
N VAL A 346 1.63 -4.24 8.07
CA VAL A 346 2.09 -3.66 6.79
C VAL A 346 3.47 -4.22 6.42
N ASP A 347 3.75 -4.30 5.14
CA ASP A 347 5.07 -4.67 4.61
C ASP A 347 6.08 -3.51 4.74
N GLN A 348 7.31 -3.71 4.26
CA GLN A 348 8.38 -2.70 4.28
C GLN A 348 8.06 -1.44 3.45
N ASP A 349 7.15 -1.53 2.50
CA ASP A 349 6.67 -0.43 1.66
C ASP A 349 5.39 0.21 2.22
N LEU A 350 5.00 -0.17 3.44
CA LEU A 350 3.79 0.23 4.17
C LEU A 350 2.48 -0.15 3.46
N ASN A 351 2.48 -1.20 2.63
CA ASN A 351 1.23 -1.77 2.11
C ASN A 351 0.59 -2.66 3.18
N LEU A 352 -0.72 -2.52 3.36
CA LEU A 352 -1.49 -3.42 4.24
C LEU A 352 -1.37 -4.86 3.71
N ILE A 353 -0.91 -5.76 4.57
CA ILE A 353 -0.83 -7.19 4.25
C ILE A 353 -2.24 -7.77 4.42
N GLU A 354 -2.79 -8.34 3.35
CA GLU A 354 -4.09 -9.00 3.39
C GLU A 354 -4.00 -10.31 4.20
N SER A 355 -5.01 -10.57 5.03
CA SER A 355 -5.11 -11.79 5.84
C SER A 355 -5.95 -12.87 5.15
#